data_701d0c7c2133f51628ec52680d6f2ecb
#
_entry.id   701d0c7c2133f51628ec52680d6f2ecb
#
_cell.length_a   1.000
_cell.length_b   1.000
_cell.length_c   1.000
_cell.angle_alpha   90.00
_cell.angle_beta   90.00
_cell.angle_gamma   90.00
#
_symmetry.space_group_name_H-M   'P 1'
#
loop_
_entity.id
_entity.type
_entity.pdbx_description
1 polymer ?
#
loop_
_entity_poly.entity_id
_entity_poly.type
_entity_poly.pdbx_seq_one_letter_code
_entity_poly.pdbx_strand_id
1 'polypeptide(L)'
;MDNMNIRKINGFTVQLVADGVYAIDEFGIALMYLIIGKTQALLLDTGVGAGNVHAVVKELTDLPCLVVNSHHHYDHAGGNVWFDEVYAHKNAVSVLKEQNCQEVRRAFIERQLSREEYNGEASVADTISYLHEYRVNPIEEGKVFDLGGRKLEVIETFGHTKDCLLYTSPSPRD
;
A
#
# COMPACT_ATOMS: atom_id res chain seq x y z
N MET A 1 12.59 14.11 -21.52
CA MET A 1 11.65 13.08 -21.02
C MET A 1 10.59 13.84 -20.25
N ASP A 2 9.38 13.84 -20.79
CA ASP A 2 8.34 14.78 -20.35
C ASP A 2 7.85 14.50 -18.92
N ASN A 3 7.88 15.52 -18.09
CA ASN A 3 7.30 15.58 -16.73
C ASN A 3 5.74 15.47 -16.71
N MET A 4 5.12 15.02 -17.81
CA MET A 4 3.66 15.03 -17.98
C MET A 4 2.89 13.98 -17.17
N ASN A 5 3.59 13.05 -16.51
CA ASN A 5 2.95 11.94 -15.79
C ASN A 5 3.05 12.03 -14.26
N ILE A 6 3.58 13.13 -13.72
CA ILE A 6 3.74 13.33 -12.27
C ILE A 6 2.77 14.40 -11.80
N ARG A 7 2.00 14.13 -10.75
CA ARG A 7 1.09 15.09 -10.12
C ARG A 7 1.06 14.93 -8.60
N LYS A 8 0.62 15.97 -7.90
CA LYS A 8 0.33 15.89 -6.47
C LYS A 8 -1.16 15.65 -6.24
N ILE A 9 -1.49 14.67 -5.39
CA ILE A 9 -2.84 14.39 -4.92
C ILE A 9 -2.78 14.27 -3.40
N ASN A 10 -3.48 15.14 -2.68
CA ASN A 10 -3.49 15.18 -1.21
C ASN A 10 -2.07 15.16 -0.58
N GLY A 11 -1.13 15.86 -1.24
CA GLY A 11 0.27 15.91 -0.84
C GLY A 11 1.15 14.78 -1.38
N PHE A 12 0.59 13.61 -1.70
CA PHE A 12 1.33 12.50 -2.30
C PHE A 12 1.83 12.84 -3.71
N THR A 13 3.00 12.33 -4.06
CA THR A 13 3.48 12.38 -5.45
C THR A 13 2.97 11.15 -6.19
N VAL A 14 2.23 11.36 -7.26
CA VAL A 14 1.62 10.27 -8.05
C VAL A 14 2.19 10.31 -9.47
N GLN A 15 2.71 9.18 -9.92
CA GLN A 15 3.28 9.03 -11.26
C GLN A 15 2.66 7.84 -12.00
N LEU A 16 2.17 8.06 -13.21
CA LEU A 16 1.81 6.97 -14.13
C LEU A 16 3.09 6.35 -14.67
N VAL A 17 3.39 5.11 -14.27
CA VAL A 17 4.64 4.41 -14.62
C VAL A 17 4.45 3.38 -15.73
N ALA A 18 3.21 2.90 -15.92
CA ALA A 18 2.81 2.04 -17.03
C ALA A 18 1.30 2.20 -17.25
N ASP A 19 0.76 1.62 -18.32
CA ASP A 19 -0.68 1.66 -18.59
C ASP A 19 -1.48 1.12 -17.40
N GLY A 20 -2.30 1.98 -16.78
CA GLY A 20 -3.09 1.67 -15.59
C GLY A 20 -2.26 1.34 -14.33
N VAL A 21 -0.96 1.70 -14.27
CA VAL A 21 -0.10 1.48 -13.10
C VAL A 21 0.45 2.81 -12.61
N TYR A 22 0.11 3.15 -11.38
CA TYR A 22 0.57 4.36 -10.70
C TYR A 22 1.53 4.03 -9.57
N ALA A 23 2.67 4.69 -9.53
CA ALA A 23 3.51 4.79 -8.35
C ALA A 23 2.99 5.95 -7.48
N ILE A 24 2.82 5.70 -6.19
CA ILE A 24 2.31 6.66 -5.21
C ILE A 24 3.36 6.80 -4.12
N ASP A 25 4.03 7.94 -4.08
CA ASP A 25 5.04 8.27 -3.07
C ASP A 25 4.42 9.04 -1.92
N GLU A 26 4.52 8.50 -0.71
CA GLU A 26 4.09 9.11 0.53
C GLU A 26 5.19 9.99 1.09
N PHE A 27 5.23 11.25 0.66
CA PHE A 27 6.08 12.31 1.22
C PHE A 27 7.59 11.99 1.24
N GLY A 28 8.07 11.14 0.31
CA GLY A 28 9.47 10.73 0.22
C GLY A 28 9.87 9.59 1.16
N ILE A 29 8.95 9.03 1.94
CA ILE A 29 9.26 8.01 2.97
C ILE A 29 8.72 6.61 2.68
N ALA A 30 7.74 6.47 1.80
CA ALA A 30 7.21 5.18 1.38
C ALA A 30 6.68 5.21 -0.05
N LEU A 31 6.75 4.08 -0.73
CA LEU A 31 6.30 3.92 -2.11
C LEU A 31 5.28 2.78 -2.22
N MET A 32 4.17 3.08 -2.87
CA MET A 32 3.07 2.16 -3.11
C MET A 32 2.76 2.09 -4.60
N TYR A 33 2.04 1.04 -5.03
CA TYR A 33 1.62 0.92 -6.42
C TYR A 33 0.13 0.64 -6.53
N LEU A 34 -0.58 1.44 -7.34
CA LEU A 34 -1.96 1.19 -7.70
C LEU A 34 -2.02 0.61 -9.12
N ILE A 35 -2.57 -0.59 -9.23
CA ILE A 35 -2.75 -1.31 -10.50
C ILE A 35 -4.24 -1.34 -10.83
N ILE A 36 -4.64 -0.69 -11.92
CA ILE A 36 -6.03 -0.57 -12.35
C ILE A 36 -6.31 -1.57 -13.47
N GLY A 37 -7.30 -2.44 -13.25
CA GLY A 37 -7.87 -3.33 -14.26
C GLY A 37 -9.14 -2.76 -14.87
N LYS A 38 -9.96 -3.63 -15.48
CA LYS A 38 -11.25 -3.22 -16.08
C LYS A 38 -12.42 -3.28 -15.09
N THR A 39 -12.35 -4.13 -14.07
CA THR A 39 -13.44 -4.37 -13.12
C THR A 39 -13.10 -4.01 -11.69
N GLN A 40 -11.83 -4.00 -11.34
CA GLN A 40 -11.32 -3.62 -10.02
C GLN A 40 -9.86 -3.18 -10.10
N ALA A 41 -9.40 -2.51 -9.06
CA ALA A 41 -8.02 -2.11 -8.88
C ALA A 41 -7.37 -2.89 -7.73
N LEU A 42 -6.03 -2.83 -7.64
CA LEU A 42 -5.27 -3.37 -6.53
C LEU A 42 -4.24 -2.33 -6.10
N LEU A 43 -4.27 -1.99 -4.81
CA LEU A 43 -3.24 -1.20 -4.15
C LEU A 43 -2.24 -2.16 -3.49
N LEU A 44 -1.01 -2.12 -3.93
CA LEU A 44 0.11 -2.84 -3.33
C LEU A 44 0.80 -1.91 -2.34
N ASP A 45 0.76 -2.30 -1.06
CA ASP A 45 1.18 -1.56 0.11
C ASP A 45 0.36 -0.29 0.37
N THR A 46 0.46 0.22 1.58
CA THR A 46 -0.33 1.35 2.07
C THR A 46 0.51 2.47 2.67
N GLY A 47 1.84 2.32 2.63
CA GLY A 47 2.77 3.30 3.18
C GLY A 47 2.82 3.30 4.71
N VAL A 48 3.35 4.37 5.25
CA VAL A 48 3.46 4.62 6.71
C VAL A 48 2.11 4.98 7.33
N GLY A 49 1.18 5.50 6.52
CA GLY A 49 -0.11 6.01 6.98
C GLY A 49 -0.04 7.42 7.55
N ALA A 50 1.00 8.18 7.20
CA ALA A 50 1.09 9.60 7.51
C ALA A 50 0.05 10.43 6.77
N GLY A 51 -0.32 9.99 5.56
CA GLY A 51 -1.41 10.54 4.78
C GLY A 51 -2.53 9.54 4.49
N ASN A 52 -3.68 10.05 4.04
CA ASN A 52 -4.82 9.20 3.66
C ASN A 52 -4.66 8.71 2.22
N VAL A 53 -4.00 7.55 2.05
CA VAL A 53 -3.81 6.93 0.73
C VAL A 53 -5.12 6.46 0.11
N HIS A 54 -6.15 6.11 0.89
CA HIS A 54 -7.47 5.76 0.37
C HIS A 54 -8.10 6.91 -0.41
N ALA A 55 -7.98 8.15 0.09
CA ALA A 55 -8.44 9.33 -0.64
C ALA A 55 -7.68 9.52 -1.97
N VAL A 56 -6.38 9.21 -2.01
CA VAL A 56 -5.58 9.24 -3.26
C VAL A 56 -6.08 8.19 -4.25
N VAL A 57 -6.37 6.97 -3.80
CA VAL A 57 -6.92 5.90 -4.65
C VAL A 57 -8.26 6.33 -5.25
N LYS A 58 -9.15 6.96 -4.47
CA LYS A 58 -10.46 7.44 -4.94
C LYS A 58 -10.37 8.55 -6.00
N GLU A 59 -9.32 9.35 -5.98
CA GLU A 59 -9.07 10.36 -7.04
C GLU A 59 -8.53 9.72 -8.34
N LEU A 60 -8.02 8.49 -8.27
CA LEU A 60 -7.45 7.78 -9.41
C LEU A 60 -8.43 6.82 -10.08
N THR A 61 -9.37 6.26 -9.31
CA THR A 61 -10.34 5.28 -9.82
C THR A 61 -11.58 5.17 -8.94
N ASP A 62 -12.74 4.97 -9.57
CA ASP A 62 -14.01 4.64 -8.91
C ASP A 62 -14.21 3.13 -8.74
N LEU A 63 -13.31 2.31 -9.28
CA LEU A 63 -13.42 0.85 -9.19
C LEU A 63 -13.20 0.36 -7.75
N PRO A 64 -13.82 -0.78 -7.37
CA PRO A 64 -13.48 -1.46 -6.13
C PRO A 64 -11.96 -1.72 -6.08
N CYS A 65 -11.34 -1.42 -4.93
CA CYS A 65 -9.91 -1.57 -4.76
C CYS A 65 -9.58 -2.65 -3.72
N LEU A 66 -8.85 -3.67 -4.15
CA LEU A 66 -8.24 -4.65 -3.27
C LEU A 66 -6.95 -4.05 -2.69
N VAL A 67 -6.71 -4.25 -1.41
CA VAL A 67 -5.49 -3.78 -0.73
C VAL A 67 -4.65 -4.96 -0.33
N VAL A 68 -3.41 -4.98 -0.73
CA VAL A 68 -2.51 -6.13 -0.52
C VAL A 68 -1.17 -5.63 0.02
N ASN A 69 -0.69 -6.20 1.12
CA ASN A 69 0.63 -5.88 1.65
C ASN A 69 1.69 -6.84 1.11
N SER A 70 2.83 -6.30 0.68
CA SER A 70 4.00 -7.08 0.30
C SER A 70 4.63 -7.80 1.50
N HIS A 71 4.61 -7.17 2.68
CA HIS A 71 5.02 -7.72 3.97
C HIS A 71 4.53 -6.82 5.12
N HIS A 72 4.80 -7.23 6.38
CA HIS A 72 4.25 -6.59 7.56
C HIS A 72 4.97 -5.32 8.03
N HIS A 73 6.10 -4.93 7.45
CA HIS A 73 6.81 -3.74 7.91
C HIS A 73 5.95 -2.49 7.84
N TYR A 74 6.13 -1.62 8.81
CA TYR A 74 5.21 -0.51 9.05
C TYR A 74 5.16 0.51 7.90
N ASP A 75 6.25 0.73 7.19
CA ASP A 75 6.34 1.57 6.01
C ASP A 75 5.65 0.97 4.76
N HIS A 76 5.16 -0.25 4.87
CA HIS A 76 4.34 -0.94 3.86
C HIS A 76 2.88 -1.15 4.30
N ALA A 77 2.63 -1.22 5.60
CA ALA A 77 1.34 -1.58 6.17
C ALA A 77 0.73 -0.54 7.12
N GLY A 78 1.43 0.54 7.42
CA GLY A 78 0.97 1.56 8.36
C GLY A 78 -0.31 2.27 7.95
N GLY A 79 -0.56 2.40 6.66
CA GLY A 79 -1.78 2.99 6.10
C GLY A 79 -2.96 2.02 5.97
N ASN A 80 -2.84 0.77 6.43
CA ASN A 80 -3.96 -0.20 6.44
C ASN A 80 -5.19 0.33 7.18
N VAL A 81 -4.99 1.20 8.16
CA VAL A 81 -6.07 1.86 8.93
C VAL A 81 -7.05 2.67 8.08
N TRP A 82 -6.71 3.01 6.85
CA TRP A 82 -7.59 3.73 5.92
C TRP A 82 -8.58 2.81 5.18
N PHE A 83 -8.52 1.48 5.41
CA PHE A 83 -9.30 0.46 4.72
C PHE A 83 -9.99 -0.48 5.70
N ASP A 84 -11.14 -1.06 5.33
CA ASP A 84 -11.88 -2.02 6.17
C ASP A 84 -11.24 -3.41 6.14
N GLU A 85 -10.54 -3.75 5.05
CA GLU A 85 -9.88 -5.03 4.87
C GLU A 85 -8.64 -4.94 4.00
N VAL A 86 -7.68 -5.80 4.31
CA VAL A 86 -6.44 -5.97 3.55
C VAL A 86 -6.13 -7.45 3.35
N TYR A 87 -5.35 -7.76 2.33
CA TYR A 87 -4.77 -9.07 2.08
C TYR A 87 -3.28 -9.04 2.44
N ALA A 88 -2.81 -10.04 3.17
CA ALA A 88 -1.40 -10.19 3.52
C ALA A 88 -1.04 -11.67 3.67
N HIS A 89 0.25 -11.99 3.58
CA HIS A 89 0.70 -13.35 3.84
C HIS A 89 0.22 -13.86 5.21
N LYS A 90 -0.14 -15.15 5.30
CA LYS A 90 -0.65 -15.76 6.55
C LYS A 90 0.24 -15.52 7.77
N ASN A 91 1.56 -15.44 7.59
CA ASN A 91 2.53 -15.16 8.65
C ASN A 91 2.52 -13.69 9.13
N ALA A 92 1.94 -12.77 8.36
CA ALA A 92 1.82 -11.37 8.74
C ALA A 92 0.63 -11.07 9.66
N VAL A 93 -0.38 -11.95 9.69
CA VAL A 93 -1.69 -11.68 10.32
C VAL A 93 -1.56 -11.28 11.79
N SER A 94 -0.79 -11.99 12.59
CA SER A 94 -0.60 -11.67 14.01
C SER A 94 0.14 -10.36 14.20
N VAL A 95 1.21 -10.15 13.44
CA VAL A 95 2.05 -8.96 13.54
C VAL A 95 1.27 -7.71 13.16
N LEU A 96 0.51 -7.75 12.07
CA LEU A 96 -0.33 -6.62 11.63
C LEU A 96 -1.39 -6.24 12.68
N LYS A 97 -1.98 -7.23 13.36
CA LYS A 97 -2.92 -6.97 14.47
C LYS A 97 -2.24 -6.32 15.67
N GLU A 98 -1.05 -6.80 16.04
CA GLU A 98 -0.26 -6.24 17.14
C GLU A 98 0.21 -4.81 16.85
N GLN A 99 0.56 -4.52 15.60
CA GLN A 99 0.99 -3.19 15.16
C GLN A 99 -0.16 -2.17 15.10
N ASN A 100 -1.41 -2.62 14.99
CA ASN A 100 -2.57 -1.74 14.91
C ASN A 100 -3.04 -1.25 16.30
N CYS A 101 -2.13 -0.65 17.04
CA CYS A 101 -2.43 0.03 18.30
C CYS A 101 -1.75 1.41 18.35
N GLN A 102 -2.27 2.29 19.20
CA GLN A 102 -1.86 3.70 19.22
C GLN A 102 -0.39 3.89 19.60
N GLU A 103 0.12 3.09 20.54
CA GLU A 103 1.50 3.18 21.02
C GLU A 103 2.51 2.80 19.92
N VAL A 104 2.27 1.67 19.24
CA VAL A 104 3.13 1.19 18.15
C VAL A 104 3.08 2.16 16.98
N ARG A 105 1.89 2.63 16.59
CA ARG A 105 1.72 3.61 15.53
C ARG A 105 2.48 4.89 15.82
N ARG A 106 2.37 5.43 17.04
CA ARG A 106 3.10 6.63 17.46
C ARG A 106 4.61 6.47 17.27
N ALA A 107 5.19 5.41 17.82
CA ALA A 107 6.64 5.18 17.77
C ALA A 107 7.17 5.08 16.33
N PHE A 108 6.44 4.37 15.45
CA PHE A 108 6.82 4.25 14.05
C PHE A 108 6.67 5.56 13.28
N ILE A 109 5.57 6.29 13.47
CA ILE A 109 5.33 7.55 12.77
C ILE A 109 6.33 8.61 13.21
N GLU A 110 6.60 8.76 14.51
CA GLU A 110 7.64 9.68 15.02
C GLU A 110 8.99 9.43 14.31
N ARG A 111 9.37 8.15 14.22
CA ARG A 111 10.61 7.75 13.53
C ARG A 111 10.58 8.09 12.04
N GLN A 112 9.47 7.85 11.34
CA GLN A 112 9.39 8.08 9.89
C GLN A 112 9.33 9.58 9.55
N LEU A 113 8.55 10.37 10.30
CA LEU A 113 8.46 11.81 10.06
C LEU A 113 9.75 12.57 10.46
N SER A 114 10.65 11.95 11.22
CA SER A 114 11.97 12.52 11.55
C SER A 114 13.04 12.25 10.49
N ARG A 115 12.74 11.51 9.43
CA ARG A 115 13.68 11.22 8.35
C ARG A 115 13.93 12.45 7.49
N GLU A 116 15.16 12.58 6.97
CA GLU A 116 15.55 13.70 6.08
C GLU A 116 14.74 13.71 4.77
N GLU A 117 14.32 12.54 4.31
CA GLU A 117 13.53 12.37 3.08
C GLU A 117 12.09 12.84 3.22
N TYR A 118 11.58 12.98 4.46
CA TYR A 118 10.20 13.39 4.70
C TYR A 118 9.95 14.82 4.21
N ASN A 119 9.02 14.97 3.29
CA ASN A 119 8.67 16.25 2.67
C ASN A 119 7.16 16.61 2.79
N GLY A 120 6.45 15.93 3.71
CA GLY A 120 5.04 16.17 3.98
C GLY A 120 4.80 17.21 5.08
N GLU A 121 3.54 17.51 5.32
CA GLU A 121 3.07 18.45 6.34
C GLU A 121 2.36 17.77 7.52
N ALA A 122 2.17 16.43 7.47
CA ALA A 122 1.47 15.68 8.50
C ALA A 122 2.24 15.73 9.83
N SER A 123 1.54 15.99 10.92
CA SER A 123 2.09 15.84 12.26
C SER A 123 1.84 14.45 12.83
N VAL A 124 2.65 14.05 13.83
CA VAL A 124 2.42 12.79 14.55
C VAL A 124 1.02 12.76 15.15
N ALA A 125 0.57 13.87 15.76
CA ALA A 125 -0.74 13.95 16.40
C ALA A 125 -1.89 13.72 15.39
N ASP A 126 -1.83 14.33 14.20
CA ASP A 126 -2.85 14.16 13.16
C ASP A 126 -2.91 12.71 12.69
N THR A 127 -1.75 12.12 12.44
CA THR A 127 -1.63 10.77 11.89
C THR A 127 -2.12 9.70 12.86
N ILE A 128 -1.80 9.79 14.16
CA ILE A 128 -2.22 8.82 15.17
C ILE A 128 -3.65 9.04 15.68
N SER A 129 -4.27 10.19 15.40
CA SER A 129 -5.65 10.48 15.81
C SER A 129 -6.64 9.52 15.12
N TYR A 130 -6.30 9.02 13.94
CA TYR A 130 -7.08 8.05 13.21
C TYR A 130 -6.58 6.63 13.50
N LEU A 131 -7.38 5.83 14.17
CA LEU A 131 -7.17 4.40 14.40
C LEU A 131 -8.44 3.66 14.02
N HIS A 132 -8.37 2.82 12.98
CA HIS A 132 -9.45 2.00 12.51
C HIS A 132 -9.05 0.52 12.57
N GLU A 133 -9.95 -0.33 13.04
CA GLU A 133 -9.76 -1.78 12.97
C GLU A 133 -10.06 -2.27 11.57
N TYR A 134 -9.13 -3.04 11.01
CA TYR A 134 -9.28 -3.65 9.69
C TYR A 134 -9.14 -5.16 9.76
N ARG A 135 -9.79 -5.84 8.85
CA ARG A 135 -9.68 -7.29 8.70
C ARG A 135 -8.47 -7.64 7.85
N VAL A 136 -7.66 -8.60 8.29
CA VAL A 136 -6.56 -9.18 7.51
C VAL A 136 -7.03 -10.50 6.92
N ASN A 137 -7.10 -10.59 5.59
CA ASN A 137 -7.41 -11.79 4.83
C ASN A 137 -6.10 -12.51 4.48
N PRO A 138 -5.83 -13.70 5.02
CA PRO A 138 -4.58 -14.40 4.76
C PRO A 138 -4.50 -14.90 3.31
N ILE A 139 -3.32 -14.72 2.71
CA ILE A 139 -2.98 -15.25 1.39
C ILE A 139 -1.65 -15.98 1.43
N GLU A 140 -1.37 -16.76 0.39
CA GLU A 140 -0.15 -17.53 0.21
C GLU A 140 0.17 -17.72 -1.28
N GLU A 141 1.29 -18.37 -1.58
CA GLU A 141 1.76 -18.70 -2.92
C GLU A 141 0.64 -19.15 -3.87
N GLY A 142 0.66 -18.64 -5.09
CA GLY A 142 -0.29 -19.02 -6.15
C GLY A 142 -1.67 -18.36 -6.06
N LYS A 143 -1.93 -17.50 -5.04
CA LYS A 143 -3.16 -16.71 -5.03
C LYS A 143 -3.18 -15.77 -6.23
N VAL A 144 -4.25 -15.79 -7.01
CA VAL A 144 -4.45 -14.90 -8.17
C VAL A 144 -5.53 -13.87 -7.86
N PHE A 145 -5.23 -12.60 -8.14
CA PHE A 145 -6.16 -11.49 -8.18
C PHE A 145 -6.48 -11.16 -9.64
N ASP A 146 -7.73 -11.34 -10.06
CA ASP A 146 -8.19 -10.99 -11.42
C ASP A 146 -8.84 -9.61 -11.38
N LEU A 147 -8.19 -8.63 -12.02
CA LEU A 147 -8.64 -7.24 -12.06
C LEU A 147 -9.51 -6.92 -13.29
N GLY A 148 -9.89 -7.96 -14.04
CA GLY A 148 -10.60 -7.79 -15.30
C GLY A 148 -9.64 -7.41 -16.44
N GLY A 149 -9.13 -8.43 -17.16
CA GLY A 149 -8.16 -8.26 -18.25
C GLY A 149 -6.71 -8.09 -17.80
N ARG A 150 -6.45 -8.10 -16.50
CA ARG A 150 -5.13 -8.13 -15.89
C ARG A 150 -5.19 -9.02 -14.64
N LYS A 151 -4.23 -9.92 -14.50
CA LYS A 151 -4.11 -10.81 -13.35
C LYS A 151 -2.80 -10.55 -12.62
N LEU A 152 -2.83 -10.70 -11.31
CA LEU A 152 -1.66 -10.62 -10.45
C LEU A 152 -1.58 -11.92 -9.65
N GLU A 153 -0.48 -12.62 -9.77
CA GLU A 153 -0.20 -13.85 -9.03
C GLU A 153 0.79 -13.57 -7.91
N VAL A 154 0.49 -14.11 -6.73
CA VAL A 154 1.32 -14.01 -5.54
C VAL A 154 2.46 -15.00 -5.61
N ILE A 155 3.68 -14.52 -5.40
CA ILE A 155 4.91 -15.33 -5.31
C ILE A 155 5.52 -15.08 -3.94
N GLU A 156 5.73 -16.14 -3.16
CA GLU A 156 6.46 -16.07 -1.88
C GLU A 156 7.95 -15.86 -2.12
N THR A 157 8.53 -14.84 -1.48
CA THR A 157 9.94 -14.45 -1.64
C THR A 157 10.60 -14.24 -0.29
N PHE A 158 10.63 -15.30 0.50
CA PHE A 158 11.20 -15.25 1.85
C PHE A 158 12.68 -14.84 1.84
N GLY A 159 13.06 -13.98 2.76
CA GLY A 159 14.44 -13.47 2.87
C GLY A 159 14.51 -12.26 3.78
N HIS A 160 13.93 -11.15 3.38
CA HIS A 160 13.82 -9.93 4.19
C HIS A 160 12.91 -10.14 5.40
N THR A 161 11.73 -10.74 5.18
CA THR A 161 10.84 -11.25 6.22
C THR A 161 10.31 -12.64 5.83
N LYS A 162 9.63 -13.33 6.77
CA LYS A 162 9.01 -14.65 6.53
C LYS A 162 7.63 -14.55 5.85
N ASP A 163 7.19 -13.36 5.52
CA ASP A 163 5.91 -13.04 4.90
C ASP A 163 6.06 -12.17 3.65
N CYS A 164 7.30 -12.05 3.12
CA CYS A 164 7.54 -11.30 1.89
C CYS A 164 6.88 -11.95 0.69
N LEU A 165 6.16 -11.11 -0.06
CA LEU A 165 5.47 -11.45 -1.29
C LEU A 165 5.93 -10.54 -2.43
N LEU A 166 6.06 -11.11 -3.63
CA LEU A 166 6.11 -10.39 -4.88
C LEU A 166 4.85 -10.70 -5.70
N TYR A 167 4.57 -9.83 -6.66
CA TYR A 167 3.42 -9.97 -7.55
C TYR A 167 3.91 -9.94 -8.98
N THR A 168 3.54 -10.94 -9.76
CA THR A 168 3.81 -10.97 -11.20
C THR A 168 2.51 -10.86 -11.95
N SER A 169 2.51 -10.07 -13.04
CA SER A 169 1.47 -10.17 -14.05
C SER A 169 1.88 -11.31 -14.99
N PRO A 170 1.13 -12.41 -15.08
CA PRO A 170 1.37 -13.36 -16.14
C PRO A 170 1.28 -12.61 -17.46
N SER A 171 2.40 -12.55 -18.15
CA SER A 171 2.47 -11.87 -19.45
C SER A 171 1.46 -12.53 -20.39
N PRO A 172 0.65 -11.77 -21.14
CA PRO A 172 -0.09 -12.33 -22.24
C PRO A 172 0.91 -12.61 -23.39
N ARG A 173 1.76 -13.60 -23.18
CA ARG A 173 2.52 -14.23 -24.22
C ARG A 173 2.11 -15.68 -24.20
N ASP A 174 1.01 -15.89 -24.94
CA ASP A 174 0.75 -17.02 -25.86
C ASP A 174 -0.65 -16.89 -26.44
#